data_4c5d4f8c9cb0da8817340f6557ff3b16
#
_entry.id   4c5d4f8c9cb0da8817340f6557ff3b16
#
_cell.length_a   1.000
_cell.length_b   1.000
_cell.length_c   1.000
_cell.angle_alpha   90.00
_cell.angle_beta   90.00
_cell.angle_gamma   90.00
#
_symmetry.space_group_name_H-M   'P 1'
#
loop_
_entity.id
_entity.type
_entity.pdbx_description
1 polymer ?
#
loop_
_entity_poly.entity_id
_entity_poly.type
_entity_poly.pdbx_seq_one_letter_code
_entity_poly.pdbx_strand_id
1 'polypeptide(L)'
;MCELFGFNSSSDGCAAESLCRFAEHSVRNPHGWGLAYYSGSGAILKKQAVEARKSPDYYDAIKNARSSIIISHIRHASCGKVDMVNCHPFKQTFLGKEWVFAHNGHFDGVARHPRTAGETDSESVFNLLLDNVKEHRLKDNGTVQGSIVEGVSSLFNDYEFGRQVGLNFVMSDGQVLYAFNHHAEKPMYYSKITAPGNDSVMVSTQKLEGNTWEVLPPDCLLLVKDGKIYALTDPI
;
A
#
# COMPACT_ATOMS: atom_id res chain seq x y z
N MET A 1 15.10 -2.99 4.09
CA MET A 1 13.70 -3.40 3.75
C MET A 1 12.92 -2.17 3.34
N CYS A 2 11.98 -2.32 2.40
CA CYS A 2 11.12 -1.24 1.88
C CYS A 2 10.33 -0.51 2.97
N GLU A 3 9.79 0.67 2.65
CA GLU A 3 8.89 1.42 3.52
C GLU A 3 7.56 1.69 2.82
N LEU A 4 6.48 1.64 3.61
CA LEU A 4 5.11 1.87 3.17
C LEU A 4 4.52 3.10 3.85
N PHE A 5 3.73 3.85 3.11
CA PHE A 5 2.92 4.95 3.61
C PHE A 5 1.57 4.95 2.89
N GLY A 6 0.50 5.11 3.66
CA GLY A 6 -0.86 5.32 3.19
C GLY A 6 -1.51 6.49 3.92
N PHE A 7 -2.33 7.25 3.21
CA PHE A 7 -3.11 8.36 3.74
C PHE A 7 -4.53 8.26 3.19
N ASN A 8 -5.52 8.43 4.08
CA ASN A 8 -6.92 8.60 3.71
C ASN A 8 -7.51 9.74 4.51
N SER A 9 -8.27 10.61 3.86
CA SER A 9 -8.93 11.76 4.47
C SER A 9 -10.37 11.93 4.00
N SER A 10 -11.15 12.68 4.77
CA SER A 10 -12.57 12.95 4.47
C SER A 10 -12.77 13.89 3.28
N SER A 11 -11.73 14.58 2.84
CA SER A 11 -11.71 15.46 1.67
C SER A 11 -10.35 15.40 1.00
N ASP A 12 -10.19 16.00 -0.18
CA ASP A 12 -8.89 16.08 -0.83
C ASP A 12 -7.89 16.83 0.06
N GLY A 13 -6.93 16.09 0.55
CA GLY A 13 -5.89 16.51 1.47
C GLY A 13 -4.51 16.52 0.83
N CYS A 14 -3.53 16.92 1.62
CA CYS A 14 -2.12 16.89 1.26
C CYS A 14 -1.33 16.31 2.43
N ALA A 15 -0.58 15.24 2.17
CA ALA A 15 0.30 14.62 3.15
C ALA A 15 1.78 15.01 2.97
N ALA A 16 2.06 16.15 2.32
CA ALA A 16 3.41 16.52 1.90
C ALA A 16 4.41 16.58 3.07
N GLU A 17 4.04 17.13 4.22
CA GLU A 17 4.92 17.19 5.39
C GLU A 17 5.30 15.79 5.89
N SER A 18 4.33 14.90 6.04
CA SER A 18 4.57 13.50 6.43
C SER A 18 5.41 12.76 5.38
N LEU A 19 5.15 13.00 4.10
CA LEU A 19 5.90 12.41 3.00
C LEU A 19 7.34 12.95 2.88
N CYS A 20 7.59 14.22 3.22
CA CYS A 20 8.95 14.74 3.36
C CYS A 20 9.74 13.98 4.44
N ARG A 21 9.13 13.75 5.61
CA ARG A 21 9.74 12.96 6.69
C ARG A 21 9.92 11.49 6.29
N PHE A 22 8.95 10.94 5.57
CA PHE A 22 9.01 9.58 5.04
C PHE A 22 10.19 9.41 4.07
N ALA A 23 10.50 10.41 3.25
CA ALA A 23 11.63 10.40 2.32
C ALA A 23 12.99 10.16 3.00
N GLU A 24 13.16 10.56 4.27
CA GLU A 24 14.42 10.38 5.00
C GLU A 24 14.77 8.89 5.17
N HIS A 25 13.79 7.99 5.17
CA HIS A 25 14.01 6.54 5.22
C HIS A 25 14.62 5.97 3.92
N SER A 26 14.67 6.76 2.84
CA SER A 26 15.30 6.36 1.57
C SER A 26 16.82 6.23 1.65
N VAL A 27 17.47 6.80 2.66
CA VAL A 27 18.91 6.60 2.92
C VAL A 27 19.28 5.12 3.03
N ARG A 28 18.42 4.33 3.68
CA ARG A 28 18.59 2.88 3.83
C ARG A 28 17.92 2.08 2.69
N ASN A 29 17.11 2.74 1.88
CA ASN A 29 16.29 2.12 0.82
C ASN A 29 16.42 2.94 -0.49
N PRO A 30 17.62 3.01 -1.10
CA PRO A 30 17.91 4.00 -2.15
C PRO A 30 17.50 3.55 -3.56
N HIS A 31 16.82 2.41 -3.71
CA HIS A 31 16.64 1.77 -5.01
C HIS A 31 15.36 2.20 -5.76
N GLY A 32 14.65 3.17 -5.23
CA GLY A 32 13.50 3.77 -5.89
C GLY A 32 12.45 4.29 -4.94
N TRP A 33 11.55 5.08 -5.50
CA TRP A 33 10.35 5.58 -4.84
C TRP A 33 9.16 5.52 -5.77
N GLY A 34 7.99 5.56 -5.19
CA GLY A 34 6.77 5.79 -5.92
C GLY A 34 5.69 6.39 -5.06
N LEU A 35 4.82 7.13 -5.73
CA LEU A 35 3.67 7.82 -5.18
C LEU A 35 2.47 7.55 -6.07
N ALA A 36 1.34 7.21 -5.46
CA ALA A 36 0.06 7.13 -6.13
C ALA A 36 -0.97 7.98 -5.40
N TYR A 37 -1.84 8.63 -6.14
CA TYR A 37 -2.99 9.37 -5.62
C TYR A 37 -4.10 9.38 -6.67
N TYR A 38 -5.33 9.65 -6.25
CA TYR A 38 -6.48 9.64 -7.15
C TYR A 38 -6.88 11.07 -7.53
N SER A 39 -7.23 11.28 -8.80
CA SER A 39 -7.78 12.52 -9.33
C SER A 39 -8.86 12.21 -10.34
N GLY A 40 -10.05 12.74 -10.12
CA GLY A 40 -11.21 12.32 -10.91
C GLY A 40 -11.51 10.84 -10.70
N SER A 41 -11.59 10.05 -11.79
CA SER A 41 -11.89 8.61 -11.75
C SER A 41 -10.65 7.71 -11.77
N GLY A 42 -9.45 8.28 -11.82
CA GLY A 42 -8.23 7.53 -12.09
C GLY A 42 -7.12 7.70 -11.06
N ALA A 43 -6.24 6.70 -10.97
CA ALA A 43 -5.04 6.73 -10.16
C ALA A 43 -3.86 7.28 -10.97
N ILE A 44 -3.22 8.32 -10.44
CA ILE A 44 -2.00 8.90 -10.96
C ILE A 44 -0.81 8.29 -10.24
N LEU A 45 0.13 7.73 -11.00
CA LEU A 45 1.37 7.15 -10.48
C LEU A 45 2.57 8.00 -10.89
N LYS A 46 3.44 8.29 -9.93
CA LYS A 46 4.77 8.90 -10.12
C LYS A 46 5.80 7.97 -9.49
N LYS A 47 6.81 7.57 -10.25
CA LYS A 47 7.85 6.61 -9.80
C LYS A 47 9.20 6.95 -10.40
N GLN A 48 10.27 6.67 -9.67
CA GLN A 48 11.64 6.68 -10.17
C GLN A 48 12.49 5.62 -9.45
N ALA A 49 13.47 5.08 -10.15
CA ALA A 49 14.43 4.12 -9.59
C ALA A 49 15.66 4.85 -9.01
N VAL A 50 15.42 5.86 -8.16
CA VAL A 50 16.45 6.66 -7.47
C VAL A 50 16.06 6.89 -6.02
N GLU A 51 17.02 7.28 -5.19
CA GLU A 51 16.77 7.61 -3.77
C GLU A 51 15.79 8.79 -3.64
N ALA A 52 14.66 8.60 -2.91
CA ALA A 52 13.60 9.61 -2.80
C ALA A 52 14.10 10.95 -2.26
N ARG A 53 14.93 10.93 -1.21
CA ARG A 53 15.48 12.14 -0.59
C ARG A 53 16.31 13.01 -1.54
N LYS A 54 16.91 12.41 -2.57
CA LYS A 54 17.72 13.09 -3.57
C LYS A 54 16.97 13.44 -4.86
N SER A 55 15.70 13.08 -4.95
CA SER A 55 14.88 13.24 -6.14
C SER A 55 14.07 14.53 -6.09
N PRO A 56 14.36 15.56 -6.88
CA PRO A 56 13.48 16.73 -7.02
C PRO A 56 12.07 16.35 -7.45
N ASP A 57 11.95 15.37 -8.35
CA ASP A 57 10.66 14.89 -8.85
C ASP A 57 9.80 14.25 -7.74
N TYR A 58 10.42 13.66 -6.70
CA TYR A 58 9.68 13.19 -5.53
C TYR A 58 9.02 14.34 -4.79
N TYR A 59 9.78 15.40 -4.51
CA TYR A 59 9.28 16.57 -3.81
C TYR A 59 8.21 17.33 -4.63
N ASP A 60 8.38 17.40 -5.93
CA ASP A 60 7.37 17.95 -6.82
C ASP A 60 6.10 17.08 -6.84
N ALA A 61 6.25 15.77 -6.87
CA ALA A 61 5.13 14.84 -6.84
C ALA A 61 4.32 14.96 -5.54
N ILE A 62 4.96 14.96 -4.36
CA ILE A 62 4.27 15.07 -3.07
C ILE A 62 3.61 16.44 -2.86
N LYS A 63 4.21 17.51 -3.37
CA LYS A 63 3.65 18.87 -3.33
C LYS A 63 2.36 18.98 -4.14
N ASN A 64 2.30 18.27 -5.27
CA ASN A 64 1.16 18.31 -6.19
C ASN A 64 0.10 17.22 -5.89
N ALA A 65 0.41 16.22 -5.05
CA ALA A 65 -0.52 15.19 -4.67
C ALA A 65 -1.59 15.73 -3.72
N ARG A 66 -2.76 16.04 -4.29
CA ARG A 66 -3.96 16.40 -3.55
C ARG A 66 -5.03 15.37 -3.84
N SER A 67 -5.43 14.64 -2.83
CA SER A 67 -6.39 13.53 -2.95
C SER A 67 -6.86 13.12 -1.56
N SER A 68 -8.02 12.50 -1.50
CA SER A 68 -8.49 11.81 -0.30
C SER A 68 -7.71 10.51 -0.02
N ILE A 69 -6.99 9.98 -1.01
CA ILE A 69 -6.15 8.78 -0.85
C ILE A 69 -4.79 9.00 -1.51
N ILE A 70 -3.72 8.80 -0.72
CA ILE A 70 -2.34 8.84 -1.20
C ILE A 70 -1.61 7.59 -0.68
N ILE A 71 -0.88 6.91 -1.56
CA ILE A 71 -0.03 5.76 -1.23
C ILE A 71 1.39 6.06 -1.70
N SER A 72 2.38 5.88 -0.82
CA SER A 72 3.80 6.02 -1.16
C SER A 72 4.61 4.82 -0.71
N HIS A 73 5.67 4.57 -1.45
CA HIS A 73 6.59 3.48 -1.20
C HIS A 73 8.05 3.92 -1.44
N ILE A 74 8.93 3.48 -0.55
CA ILE A 74 10.38 3.63 -0.70
C ILE A 74 11.00 2.24 -0.83
N ARG A 75 11.68 2.01 -1.95
CA ARG A 75 12.12 0.69 -2.38
C ARG A 75 13.52 0.34 -1.87
N HIS A 76 13.64 -0.85 -1.29
CA HIS A 76 14.87 -1.61 -1.19
C HIS A 76 14.77 -2.82 -2.11
N ALA A 77 15.57 -2.87 -3.17
CA ALA A 77 15.52 -3.97 -4.13
C ALA A 77 16.09 -5.24 -3.51
N SER A 78 15.24 -6.19 -3.17
CA SER A 78 15.57 -7.58 -2.82
C SER A 78 15.36 -8.52 -4.00
N CYS A 79 14.41 -8.19 -4.89
CA CYS A 79 14.07 -8.91 -6.10
C CYS A 79 13.89 -7.92 -7.26
N GLY A 80 14.26 -8.34 -8.47
CA GLY A 80 14.21 -7.53 -9.68
C GLY A 80 15.25 -6.40 -9.74
N LYS A 81 15.53 -5.92 -10.93
CA LYS A 81 16.51 -4.85 -11.17
C LYS A 81 16.09 -3.53 -10.53
N VAL A 82 17.06 -2.64 -10.31
CA VAL A 82 16.79 -1.25 -9.96
C VAL A 82 16.27 -0.53 -11.22
N ASP A 83 14.98 -0.62 -11.43
CA ASP A 83 14.25 -0.09 -12.56
C ASP A 83 12.89 0.45 -12.09
N MET A 84 12.37 1.44 -12.81
CA MET A 84 11.11 2.10 -12.52
C MET A 84 9.91 1.12 -12.61
N VAL A 85 9.96 0.15 -13.51
CA VAL A 85 8.89 -0.87 -13.66
C VAL A 85 8.73 -1.70 -12.39
N ASN A 86 9.81 -1.90 -11.64
CA ASN A 86 9.87 -2.65 -10.41
C ASN A 86 9.62 -1.79 -9.15
N CYS A 87 9.41 -0.48 -9.29
CA CYS A 87 9.05 0.38 -8.17
C CYS A 87 7.55 0.28 -7.87
N HIS A 88 7.19 0.13 -6.59
CA HIS A 88 5.82 0.29 -6.12
C HIS A 88 5.41 1.78 -6.13
N PRO A 89 4.10 2.10 -6.10
CA PRO A 89 2.95 1.19 -6.18
C PRO A 89 2.76 0.61 -7.59
N PHE A 90 2.09 -0.55 -7.65
CA PHE A 90 1.56 -1.14 -8.88
C PHE A 90 0.11 -0.71 -9.07
N LYS A 91 -0.35 -0.73 -10.34
CA LYS A 91 -1.73 -0.35 -10.69
C LYS A 91 -2.35 -1.39 -11.62
N GLN A 92 -3.60 -1.75 -11.35
CA GLN A 92 -4.42 -2.63 -12.17
C GLN A 92 -5.85 -2.10 -12.28
N THR A 93 -6.49 -2.32 -13.41
CA THR A 93 -7.94 -2.10 -13.56
C THR A 93 -8.68 -3.37 -13.14
N PHE A 94 -9.54 -3.24 -12.14
CA PHE A 94 -10.30 -4.35 -11.61
C PHE A 94 -11.69 -3.89 -11.13
N LEU A 95 -12.75 -4.62 -11.51
CA LEU A 95 -14.15 -4.28 -11.23
C LEU A 95 -14.51 -2.84 -11.60
N GLY A 96 -14.02 -2.36 -12.75
CA GLY A 96 -14.32 -1.01 -13.26
C GLY A 96 -13.61 0.13 -12.54
N LYS A 97 -12.68 -0.15 -11.63
CA LYS A 97 -11.88 0.82 -10.90
C LYS A 97 -10.39 0.60 -11.12
N GLU A 98 -9.60 1.64 -10.91
CA GLU A 98 -8.15 1.53 -10.84
C GLU A 98 -7.72 1.25 -9.41
N TRP A 99 -7.11 0.08 -9.20
CA TRP A 99 -6.57 -0.38 -7.94
C TRP A 99 -5.08 -0.10 -7.88
N VAL A 100 -4.63 0.33 -6.72
CA VAL A 100 -3.22 0.63 -6.44
C VAL A 100 -2.76 -0.23 -5.28
N PHE A 101 -1.54 -0.78 -5.36
CA PHE A 101 -0.97 -1.69 -4.37
C PHE A 101 0.51 -1.40 -4.14
N ALA A 102 0.91 -1.29 -2.90
CA ALA A 102 2.30 -1.23 -2.46
C ALA A 102 2.55 -2.27 -1.37
N HIS A 103 3.68 -2.97 -1.44
CA HIS A 103 4.01 -4.11 -0.60
C HIS A 103 5.41 -3.98 0.00
N ASN A 104 5.55 -4.45 1.22
CA ASN A 104 6.82 -4.66 1.91
C ASN A 104 6.87 -6.09 2.44
N GLY A 105 7.76 -6.88 1.89
CA GLY A 105 7.94 -8.29 2.17
C GLY A 105 8.63 -8.99 1.00
N HIS A 106 8.60 -10.30 1.03
CA HIS A 106 9.13 -11.16 -0.02
C HIS A 106 8.29 -12.44 -0.10
N PHE A 107 8.08 -12.94 -1.30
CA PHE A 107 7.30 -14.15 -1.55
C PHE A 107 8.13 -15.18 -2.30
N ASP A 108 8.53 -16.23 -1.61
CA ASP A 108 9.16 -17.37 -2.24
C ASP A 108 8.13 -18.26 -2.94
N GLY A 109 8.49 -18.77 -4.10
CA GLY A 109 7.70 -19.77 -4.81
C GLY A 109 6.48 -19.25 -5.58
N VAL A 110 6.21 -17.94 -5.56
CA VAL A 110 5.12 -17.36 -6.37
C VAL A 110 5.53 -17.31 -7.84
N ALA A 111 4.81 -18.04 -8.68
CA ALA A 111 5.01 -17.99 -10.12
C ALA A 111 4.68 -16.58 -10.67
N ARG A 112 5.44 -16.16 -11.69
CA ARG A 112 5.17 -14.88 -12.34
C ARG A 112 3.77 -14.89 -12.96
N HIS A 113 2.92 -13.97 -12.48
CA HIS A 113 1.56 -13.84 -13.00
C HIS A 113 1.56 -13.23 -14.42
N PRO A 114 0.68 -13.67 -15.36
CA PRO A 114 0.65 -13.17 -16.73
C PRO A 114 0.48 -11.65 -16.88
N ARG A 115 -0.19 -11.00 -15.93
CA ARG A 115 -0.39 -9.54 -15.91
C ARG A 115 0.79 -8.76 -15.27
N THR A 116 1.83 -9.43 -14.80
CA THR A 116 3.01 -8.79 -14.20
C THR A 116 3.88 -8.18 -15.30
N ALA A 117 4.08 -6.87 -15.25
CA ALA A 117 4.92 -6.14 -16.19
C ALA A 117 6.41 -6.23 -15.83
N GLY A 118 6.71 -6.09 -14.53
CA GLY A 118 8.07 -6.12 -14.00
C GLY A 118 8.59 -7.51 -13.66
N GLU A 119 9.56 -7.56 -12.76
CA GLU A 119 10.27 -8.77 -12.33
C GLU A 119 9.98 -9.10 -10.85
N THR A 120 9.12 -8.32 -10.17
CA THR A 120 8.89 -8.48 -8.73
C THR A 120 7.81 -9.52 -8.44
N ASP A 121 8.03 -10.31 -7.39
CA ASP A 121 7.04 -11.17 -6.75
C ASP A 121 5.80 -10.38 -6.30
N SER A 122 6.02 -9.19 -5.75
CA SER A 122 4.97 -8.30 -5.24
C SER A 122 3.90 -7.95 -6.28
N GLU A 123 4.28 -7.69 -7.54
CA GLU A 123 3.32 -7.42 -8.61
C GLU A 123 2.51 -8.68 -8.97
N SER A 124 3.15 -9.84 -8.94
CA SER A 124 2.47 -11.14 -9.14
C SER A 124 1.46 -11.41 -8.03
N VAL A 125 1.85 -11.18 -6.77
CA VAL A 125 0.95 -11.33 -5.60
C VAL A 125 -0.23 -10.37 -5.67
N PHE A 126 -0.01 -9.12 -6.09
CA PHE A 126 -1.12 -8.19 -6.30
C PHE A 126 -2.14 -8.72 -7.31
N ASN A 127 -1.66 -9.25 -8.42
CA ASN A 127 -2.53 -9.83 -9.45
C ASN A 127 -3.28 -11.07 -8.95
N LEU A 128 -2.61 -11.94 -8.19
CA LEU A 128 -3.23 -13.12 -7.56
C LEU A 128 -4.29 -12.71 -6.53
N LEU A 129 -3.99 -11.72 -5.69
CA LEU A 129 -4.97 -11.19 -4.73
C LEU A 129 -6.24 -10.71 -5.45
N LEU A 130 -6.10 -9.96 -6.54
CA LEU A 130 -7.25 -9.50 -7.32
C LEU A 130 -8.04 -10.67 -7.95
N ASP A 131 -7.36 -11.73 -8.38
CA ASP A 131 -8.03 -12.92 -8.92
C ASP A 131 -8.78 -13.68 -7.81
N ASN A 132 -8.20 -13.86 -6.63
CA ASN A 132 -8.86 -14.43 -5.46
C ASN A 132 -10.10 -13.60 -5.05
N VAL A 133 -9.96 -12.28 -4.98
CA VAL A 133 -11.09 -11.37 -4.69
C VAL A 133 -12.21 -11.53 -5.72
N LYS A 134 -11.88 -11.68 -7.00
CA LYS A 134 -12.86 -11.93 -8.06
C LYS A 134 -13.59 -13.25 -7.85
N GLU A 135 -12.86 -14.30 -7.53
CA GLU A 135 -13.41 -15.63 -7.33
C GLU A 135 -14.38 -15.68 -6.14
N HIS A 136 -13.97 -15.14 -4.98
CA HIS A 136 -14.84 -15.06 -3.81
C HIS A 136 -16.08 -14.22 -4.06
N ARG A 137 -15.94 -13.11 -4.76
CA ARG A 137 -17.07 -12.25 -5.11
C ARG A 137 -18.10 -12.95 -6.01
N LEU A 138 -17.65 -13.78 -6.93
CA LEU A 138 -18.51 -14.54 -7.83
C LEU A 138 -19.22 -15.70 -7.10
N LYS A 139 -18.56 -16.33 -6.13
CA LYS A 139 -19.13 -17.44 -5.35
C LYS A 139 -20.20 -16.96 -4.36
N ASP A 140 -19.93 -15.90 -3.62
CA ASP A 140 -20.69 -15.56 -2.42
C ASP A 140 -21.59 -14.32 -2.60
N ASN A 141 -21.53 -13.66 -3.77
CA ASN A 141 -22.20 -12.38 -4.01
C ASN A 141 -21.91 -11.33 -2.91
N GLY A 142 -20.73 -11.45 -2.29
CA GLY A 142 -20.29 -10.70 -1.14
C GLY A 142 -19.92 -9.25 -1.46
N THR A 143 -19.62 -8.49 -0.42
CA THR A 143 -19.04 -7.14 -0.58
C THR A 143 -17.60 -7.22 -1.08
N VAL A 144 -17.11 -6.17 -1.73
CA VAL A 144 -15.70 -6.08 -2.13
C VAL A 144 -14.78 -6.24 -0.91
N GLN A 145 -15.13 -5.60 0.21
CA GLN A 145 -14.37 -5.64 1.45
C GLN A 145 -14.26 -7.06 2.02
N GLY A 146 -15.38 -7.79 2.11
CA GLY A 146 -15.39 -9.18 2.53
C GLY A 146 -14.56 -10.07 1.59
N SER A 147 -14.71 -9.88 0.28
CA SER A 147 -13.93 -10.63 -0.71
C SER A 147 -12.42 -10.34 -0.64
N ILE A 148 -11.99 -9.16 -0.15
CA ILE A 148 -10.58 -8.87 0.09
C ILE A 148 -10.07 -9.66 1.29
N VAL A 149 -10.82 -9.76 2.38
CA VAL A 149 -10.47 -10.60 3.54
C VAL A 149 -10.27 -12.04 3.10
N GLU A 150 -11.26 -12.61 2.39
CA GLU A 150 -11.17 -13.98 1.85
C GLU A 150 -10.04 -14.15 0.85
N GLY A 151 -9.79 -13.16 0.00
CA GLY A 151 -8.69 -13.18 -0.96
C GLY A 151 -7.31 -13.18 -0.28
N VAL A 152 -7.14 -12.47 0.84
CA VAL A 152 -5.94 -12.52 1.67
C VAL A 152 -5.81 -13.89 2.34
N SER A 153 -6.90 -14.41 2.93
CA SER A 153 -6.92 -15.77 3.52
C SER A 153 -6.52 -16.84 2.50
N SER A 154 -7.01 -16.73 1.25
CA SER A 154 -6.65 -17.67 0.19
C SER A 154 -5.16 -17.61 -0.17
N LEU A 155 -4.53 -16.43 -0.15
CA LEU A 155 -3.09 -16.33 -0.35
C LEU A 155 -2.32 -17.13 0.73
N PHE A 156 -2.77 -17.09 2.00
CA PHE A 156 -2.13 -17.87 3.07
C PHE A 156 -2.35 -19.37 2.94
N ASN A 157 -3.48 -19.80 2.42
CA ASN A 157 -3.78 -21.22 2.21
C ASN A 157 -3.02 -21.80 1.01
N ASP A 158 -2.86 -21.01 -0.05
CA ASP A 158 -2.22 -21.44 -1.31
C ASP A 158 -0.68 -21.41 -1.23
N TYR A 159 -0.14 -20.57 -0.37
CA TYR A 159 1.30 -20.39 -0.20
C TYR A 159 1.66 -20.47 1.28
N GLU A 160 2.63 -21.33 1.64
CA GLU A 160 3.15 -21.41 3.03
C GLU A 160 3.92 -20.15 3.38
N PHE A 161 3.21 -19.06 3.65
CA PHE A 161 3.82 -17.81 4.10
C PHE A 161 4.25 -17.94 5.57
N GLY A 162 5.51 -18.28 5.79
CA GLY A 162 6.10 -18.12 7.12
C GLY A 162 6.13 -16.63 7.49
N ARG A 163 5.92 -16.31 8.77
CA ARG A 163 6.01 -14.91 9.30
C ARG A 163 7.31 -14.19 8.92
N GLN A 164 8.34 -14.91 8.55
CA GLN A 164 9.64 -14.36 8.14
C GLN A 164 9.61 -13.72 6.74
N VAL A 165 8.64 -14.07 5.90
CA VAL A 165 8.55 -13.61 4.51
C VAL A 165 7.86 -12.24 4.43
N GLY A 166 6.85 -12.00 5.24
CA GLY A 166 6.14 -10.73 5.39
C GLY A 166 5.20 -10.38 4.24
N LEU A 167 3.96 -10.02 4.60
CA LEU A 167 2.94 -9.50 3.68
C LEU A 167 2.38 -8.17 4.24
N ASN A 168 3.23 -7.18 4.43
CA ASN A 168 2.72 -5.86 4.70
C ASN A 168 2.29 -5.20 3.38
N PHE A 169 1.06 -4.76 3.28
CA PHE A 169 0.65 -4.00 2.11
C PHE A 169 -0.24 -2.81 2.45
N VAL A 170 -0.24 -1.84 1.56
CA VAL A 170 -1.23 -0.77 1.46
C VAL A 170 -1.84 -0.81 0.07
N MET A 171 -3.16 -0.85 -0.01
CA MET A 171 -3.91 -0.96 -1.26
C MET A 171 -5.11 -0.02 -1.25
N SER A 172 -5.58 0.39 -2.43
CA SER A 172 -6.80 1.18 -2.55
C SER A 172 -7.50 0.96 -3.88
N ASP A 173 -8.83 1.14 -3.89
CA ASP A 173 -9.70 1.23 -5.08
C ASP A 173 -10.13 2.67 -5.39
N GLY A 174 -9.50 3.66 -4.74
CA GLY A 174 -9.85 5.08 -4.82
C GLY A 174 -10.95 5.53 -3.86
N GLN A 175 -11.55 4.61 -3.09
CA GLN A 175 -12.59 4.91 -2.09
C GLN A 175 -12.21 4.45 -0.69
N VAL A 176 -11.58 3.29 -0.58
CA VAL A 176 -11.14 2.70 0.68
C VAL A 176 -9.64 2.50 0.62
N LEU A 177 -8.95 2.83 1.69
CA LEU A 177 -7.56 2.47 1.94
C LEU A 177 -7.55 1.19 2.78
N TYR A 178 -6.87 0.16 2.29
CA TYR A 178 -6.66 -1.11 2.96
C TYR A 178 -5.21 -1.20 3.41
N ALA A 179 -4.98 -1.59 4.65
CA ALA A 179 -3.63 -1.83 5.17
C ALA A 179 -3.59 -3.15 5.92
N PHE A 180 -2.70 -4.03 5.54
CA PHE A 180 -2.53 -5.36 6.13
C PHE A 180 -1.14 -5.49 6.75
N ASN A 181 -1.09 -6.01 7.98
CA ASN A 181 0.13 -6.16 8.75
C ASN A 181 0.44 -7.64 8.99
N HIS A 182 1.34 -8.20 8.20
CA HIS A 182 1.85 -9.56 8.42
C HIS A 182 3.37 -9.59 8.20
N HIS A 183 4.11 -9.08 9.17
CA HIS A 183 5.57 -9.11 9.15
C HIS A 183 6.13 -9.10 10.57
N ALA A 184 6.86 -10.15 10.96
CA ALA A 184 7.34 -10.31 12.33
C ALA A 184 8.31 -9.19 12.78
N GLU A 185 9.18 -8.74 11.86
CA GLU A 185 10.25 -7.77 12.18
C GLU A 185 9.90 -6.33 11.80
N LYS A 186 8.82 -6.11 11.06
CA LYS A 186 8.46 -4.79 10.55
C LYS A 186 6.98 -4.51 10.71
N PRO A 187 6.56 -4.12 11.92
CA PRO A 187 5.17 -3.81 12.18
C PRO A 187 4.71 -2.59 11.36
N MET A 188 3.42 -2.52 11.11
CA MET A 188 2.76 -1.34 10.60
C MET A 188 2.12 -0.56 11.74
N TYR A 189 2.01 0.73 11.55
CA TYR A 189 1.41 1.67 12.49
C TYR A 189 0.33 2.48 11.78
N TYR A 190 -0.64 2.97 12.55
CA TYR A 190 -1.59 3.96 12.06
C TYR A 190 -1.71 5.14 13.03
N SER A 191 -2.09 6.29 12.50
CA SER A 191 -2.28 7.53 13.23
C SER A 191 -3.58 8.18 12.78
N LYS A 192 -4.40 8.59 13.74
CA LYS A 192 -5.65 9.34 13.51
C LYS A 192 -5.38 10.82 13.74
N ILE A 193 -5.78 11.63 12.78
CA ILE A 193 -5.67 13.09 12.84
C ILE A 193 -7.07 13.67 12.69
N THR A 194 -7.53 14.33 13.74
CA THR A 194 -8.81 15.04 13.72
C THR A 194 -8.53 16.53 13.56
N ALA A 195 -9.01 17.11 12.49
CA ALA A 195 -8.93 18.54 12.25
C ALA A 195 -10.31 19.08 11.87
N PRO A 196 -10.63 20.34 12.18
CA PRO A 196 -11.91 20.92 11.80
C PRO A 196 -12.15 20.79 10.28
N GLY A 197 -13.18 20.00 9.92
CA GLY A 197 -13.58 19.79 8.54
C GLY A 197 -12.74 18.79 7.73
N ASN A 198 -11.70 18.16 8.32
CA ASN A 198 -10.89 17.18 7.60
C ASN A 198 -10.25 16.13 8.54
N ASP A 199 -11.01 15.10 8.87
CA ASP A 199 -10.48 13.92 9.53
C ASP A 199 -9.57 13.14 8.58
N SER A 200 -8.47 12.57 9.09
CA SER A 200 -7.59 11.72 8.30
C SER A 200 -6.96 10.60 9.12
N VAL A 201 -6.59 9.53 8.42
CA VAL A 201 -5.81 8.41 8.96
C VAL A 201 -4.59 8.21 8.10
N MET A 202 -3.45 8.09 8.73
CA MET A 202 -2.20 7.67 8.11
C MET A 202 -1.86 6.25 8.53
N VAL A 203 -1.26 5.50 7.64
CA VAL A 203 -0.67 4.17 7.90
C VAL A 203 0.79 4.20 7.44
N SER A 204 1.70 3.63 8.22
CA SER A 204 3.12 3.59 7.82
C SER A 204 3.87 2.45 8.50
N THR A 205 4.93 1.97 7.86
CA THR A 205 5.92 1.08 8.48
C THR A 205 6.91 1.84 9.38
N GLN A 206 6.82 3.17 9.42
CA GLN A 206 7.65 4.05 10.26
C GLN A 206 6.78 5.02 11.05
N LYS A 207 7.09 5.23 12.32
CA LYS A 207 6.47 6.29 13.11
C LYS A 207 7.09 7.62 12.71
N LEU A 208 6.34 8.44 11.98
CA LEU A 208 6.78 9.76 11.56
C LEU A 208 6.57 10.77 12.70
N GLU A 209 7.54 11.65 12.92
CA GLU A 209 7.48 12.68 13.96
C GLU A 209 6.23 13.58 13.85
N GLY A 210 5.79 14.10 14.99
CA GLY A 210 4.64 15.01 15.05
C GLY A 210 3.27 14.34 15.12
N ASN A 211 3.22 13.00 15.14
CA ASN A 211 1.97 12.24 15.22
C ASN A 211 2.00 11.20 16.33
N THR A 212 0.83 10.86 16.86
CA THR A 212 0.67 9.72 17.77
C THR A 212 0.35 8.47 16.94
N TRP A 213 1.13 7.42 17.13
CA TRP A 213 1.02 6.19 16.36
C TRP A 213 0.59 5.02 17.22
N GLU A 214 -0.42 4.31 16.79
CA GLU A 214 -0.87 3.02 17.32
C GLU A 214 -0.31 1.88 16.43
N VAL A 215 -0.03 0.73 17.03
CA VAL A 215 0.39 -0.46 16.26
C VAL A 215 -0.84 -1.04 15.58
N LEU A 216 -0.76 -1.31 14.28
CA LEU A 216 -1.72 -2.14 13.60
C LEU A 216 -1.51 -3.60 14.06
N PRO A 217 -2.51 -4.27 14.66
CA PRO A 217 -2.33 -5.63 15.14
C PRO A 217 -1.84 -6.57 14.02
N PRO A 218 -1.01 -7.57 14.35
CA PRO A 218 -0.56 -8.53 13.35
C PRO A 218 -1.73 -9.34 12.80
N ASP A 219 -1.59 -9.73 11.55
CA ASP A 219 -2.56 -10.55 10.80
C ASP A 219 -3.94 -9.88 10.63
N CYS A 220 -4.03 -8.57 10.89
CA CYS A 220 -5.27 -7.81 10.77
C CYS A 220 -5.25 -6.88 9.54
N LEU A 221 -6.42 -6.76 8.90
CA LEU A 221 -6.67 -5.82 7.83
C LEU A 221 -7.41 -4.60 8.38
N LEU A 222 -6.80 -3.43 8.23
CA LEU A 222 -7.39 -2.13 8.54
C LEU A 222 -8.03 -1.55 7.28
N LEU A 223 -9.29 -1.15 7.39
CA LEU A 223 -10.05 -0.46 6.35
C LEU A 223 -10.30 0.98 6.78
N VAL A 224 -9.86 1.91 5.97
CA VAL A 224 -10.04 3.35 6.21
C VAL A 224 -10.85 3.96 5.08
N LYS A 225 -11.88 4.72 5.43
CA LYS A 225 -12.75 5.42 4.48
C LYS A 225 -13.13 6.79 5.04
N ASP A 226 -13.12 7.80 4.18
CA ASP A 226 -13.53 9.17 4.50
C ASP A 226 -12.83 9.71 5.78
N GLY A 227 -11.52 9.45 5.89
CA GLY A 227 -10.70 9.88 7.01
C GLY A 227 -10.94 9.15 8.34
N LYS A 228 -11.69 8.05 8.34
CA LYS A 228 -12.04 7.28 9.54
C LYS A 228 -11.74 5.81 9.37
N ILE A 229 -11.40 5.16 10.49
CA ILE A 229 -11.34 3.70 10.53
C ILE A 229 -12.76 3.16 10.35
N TYR A 230 -12.99 2.51 9.22
CA TYR A 230 -14.26 1.88 8.87
C TYR A 230 -14.40 0.48 9.48
N ALA A 231 -13.31 -0.27 9.47
CA ALA A 231 -13.23 -1.60 10.08
C ALA A 231 -11.78 -1.98 10.40
N LEU A 232 -11.62 -2.84 11.37
CA LEU A 232 -10.41 -3.60 11.66
C LEU A 232 -10.87 -5.05 11.84
N THR A 233 -10.29 -5.96 11.06
CA THR A 233 -10.66 -7.39 11.14
C THR A 233 -10.08 -8.04 12.39
N ASP A 234 -10.63 -9.18 12.77
CA ASP A 234 -9.91 -10.17 13.55
C ASP A 234 -8.68 -10.67 12.72
N PRO A 235 -7.70 -11.32 13.35
CA PRO A 235 -6.59 -11.93 12.63
C PRO A 235 -7.07 -12.92 11.55
N ILE A 236 -6.52 -12.76 10.34
CA ILE A 236 -6.81 -13.58 9.14
C ILE A 236 -5.93 -14.81 9.12
#